data_5309bb920f950ac82c334cde63faeae7
#
_entry.id   5309bb920f950ac82c334cde63faeae7
#
_cell.length_a   1.000
_cell.length_b   1.000
_cell.length_c   1.000
_cell.angle_alpha   90.00
_cell.angle_beta   90.00
_cell.angle_gamma   90.00
#
_symmetry.space_group_name_H-M   'P 1'
#
loop_
_entity.id
_entity.type
_entity.pdbx_description
1 polymer ?
#
loop_
_entity_poly.entity_id
_entity_poly.type
_entity_poly.pdbx_seq_one_letter_code
_entity_poly.pdbx_strand_id
1 'polypeptide(L)'
;MKADPAGVLTGTHYLDGDFACGEGALAAGCRFVAGYPITPSTEVVERMARRFPFVGGTFIQMEDELASMAAVVGGAWTGTKSMTVTSGPGFSLMMENLGLAAMMETPCVLVNVQRGGPSTGLPTMTGQADMMQARWGAHGAYRRSAIVPQTPQEAADFPI
;
A
#
# COMPACT_ATOMS: atom_id res chain seq x y z
N MET A 1 -2.16 12.83 23.33
CA MET A 1 -2.51 13.88 22.34
C MET A 1 -3.86 13.46 21.74
N LYS A 2 -4.80 14.39 21.53
CA LYS A 2 -6.09 14.06 20.88
C LYS A 2 -5.82 13.97 19.37
N ALA A 3 -6.24 12.87 18.74
CA ALA A 3 -6.08 12.72 17.30
C ALA A 3 -6.95 13.73 16.54
N ASP A 4 -6.40 14.27 15.46
CA ASP A 4 -7.11 15.17 14.53
C ASP A 4 -7.16 14.52 13.14
N PRO A 5 -8.29 13.95 12.73
CA PRO A 5 -8.42 13.34 11.40
C PRO A 5 -8.17 14.29 10.22
N ALA A 6 -8.27 15.60 10.45
CA ALA A 6 -7.96 16.62 9.45
C ALA A 6 -6.49 17.04 9.44
N GLY A 7 -5.65 16.47 10.31
CA GLY A 7 -4.22 16.79 10.44
C GLY A 7 -3.35 16.24 9.30
N VAL A 8 -3.82 16.34 8.05
CA VAL A 8 -3.07 15.98 6.84
C VAL A 8 -2.09 17.07 6.46
N LEU A 9 -1.07 16.73 5.68
CA LEU A 9 -0.11 17.74 5.18
C LEU A 9 -0.79 18.72 4.23
N THR A 10 -0.43 19.99 4.36
CA THR A 10 -0.89 21.08 3.49
C THR A 10 0.29 21.94 3.06
N GLY A 11 0.19 22.57 1.89
CA GLY A 11 1.24 23.42 1.33
C GLY A 11 2.27 22.63 0.50
N THR A 12 3.43 23.20 0.29
CA THR A 12 4.51 22.64 -0.55
C THR A 12 5.50 21.88 0.32
N HIS A 13 5.78 20.64 -0.03
CA HIS A 13 6.72 19.76 0.67
C HIS A 13 7.71 19.12 -0.31
N TYR A 14 8.91 18.85 0.16
CA TYR A 14 9.90 18.06 -0.56
C TYR A 14 9.89 16.64 0.02
N LEU A 15 9.34 15.69 -0.73
CA LEU A 15 9.16 14.28 -0.33
C LEU A 15 9.64 13.36 -1.45
N ASP A 16 10.10 12.17 -1.09
CA ASP A 16 10.22 11.07 -2.02
C ASP A 16 8.84 10.46 -2.34
N GLY A 17 8.80 9.51 -3.29
CA GLY A 17 7.56 8.86 -3.71
C GLY A 17 6.88 8.07 -2.61
N ASP A 18 7.65 7.42 -1.74
CA ASP A 18 7.13 6.58 -0.66
C ASP A 18 6.45 7.42 0.41
N PHE A 19 7.10 8.49 0.86
CA PHE A 19 6.49 9.42 1.82
C PHE A 19 5.30 10.15 1.22
N ALA A 20 5.37 10.53 -0.05
CA ALA A 20 4.27 11.16 -0.75
C ALA A 20 3.05 10.25 -0.85
N CYS A 21 3.24 8.96 -1.20
CA CYS A 21 2.21 7.94 -1.23
C CYS A 21 1.54 7.78 0.15
N GLY A 22 2.33 7.68 1.22
CA GLY A 22 1.81 7.59 2.59
C GLY A 22 0.96 8.81 2.98
N GLU A 23 1.39 10.02 2.68
CA GLU A 23 0.63 11.24 2.99
C GLU A 23 -0.64 11.36 2.12
N GLY A 24 -0.57 10.95 0.84
CA GLY A 24 -1.76 10.86 -0.02
C GLY A 24 -2.80 9.89 0.52
N ALA A 25 -2.38 8.70 0.95
CA ALA A 25 -3.28 7.75 1.60
C ALA A 25 -3.91 8.30 2.88
N LEU A 26 -3.16 9.05 3.69
CA LEU A 26 -3.71 9.74 4.87
C LEU A 26 -4.74 10.79 4.49
N ALA A 27 -4.46 11.59 3.45
CA ALA A 27 -5.39 12.60 2.91
C ALA A 27 -6.67 11.95 2.36
N ALA A 28 -6.55 10.79 1.70
CA ALA A 28 -7.69 9.98 1.25
C ALA A 28 -8.55 9.43 2.40
N GLY A 29 -8.08 9.53 3.63
CA GLY A 29 -8.78 9.00 4.80
C GLY A 29 -8.43 7.54 5.14
N CYS A 30 -7.31 7.01 4.66
CA CYS A 30 -6.80 5.71 5.10
C CYS A 30 -6.50 5.77 6.60
N ARG A 31 -7.06 4.81 7.35
CA ARG A 31 -6.90 4.76 8.81
C ARG A 31 -6.48 3.38 9.31
N PHE A 32 -6.32 2.42 8.43
CA PHE A 32 -5.78 1.12 8.77
C PHE A 32 -4.74 0.68 7.75
N VAL A 33 -3.56 0.33 8.22
CA VAL A 33 -2.49 -0.27 7.42
C VAL A 33 -1.97 -1.51 8.13
N ALA A 34 -1.93 -2.60 7.41
CA ALA A 34 -1.21 -3.80 7.82
C ALA A 34 -0.09 -4.06 6.82
N GLY A 35 1.12 -4.32 7.29
CA GLY A 35 2.25 -4.52 6.40
C GLY A 35 3.37 -5.36 7.00
N TYR A 36 4.18 -5.93 6.12
CA TYR A 36 5.42 -6.61 6.44
C TYR A 36 6.59 -5.83 5.83
N PRO A 37 7.66 -5.54 6.60
CA PRO A 37 8.76 -4.72 6.10
C PRO A 37 9.50 -5.40 4.95
N ILE A 38 9.58 -4.72 3.82
CA ILE A 38 10.33 -5.18 2.65
C ILE A 38 10.87 -3.97 1.87
N THR A 39 12.17 -3.97 1.55
CA THR A 39 12.81 -2.89 0.78
C THR A 39 12.34 -2.90 -0.69
N PRO A 40 12.01 -1.75 -1.29
CA PRO A 40 12.08 -0.38 -0.77
C PRO A 40 10.72 0.18 -0.29
N SER A 41 9.75 -0.62 0.09
CA SER A 41 8.41 -0.17 0.48
C SER A 41 8.26 0.15 1.97
N THR A 42 9.27 -0.13 2.78
CA THR A 42 9.24 0.06 4.24
C THR A 42 9.00 1.53 4.61
N GLU A 43 9.52 2.45 3.82
CA GLU A 43 9.43 3.89 4.05
C GLU A 43 7.98 4.39 4.04
N VAL A 44 7.11 3.83 3.20
CA VAL A 44 5.68 4.16 3.19
C VAL A 44 5.03 3.80 4.53
N VAL A 45 5.22 2.56 4.99
CA VAL A 45 4.59 2.09 6.24
C VAL A 45 5.17 2.76 7.47
N GLU A 46 6.48 3.05 7.49
CA GLU A 46 7.10 3.82 8.56
C GLU A 46 6.52 5.24 8.63
N ARG A 47 6.34 5.88 7.49
CA ARG A 47 5.71 7.20 7.44
C ARG A 47 4.32 7.14 8.04
N MET A 48 3.50 6.21 7.62
CA MET A 48 2.14 6.05 8.12
C MET A 48 2.11 5.70 9.62
N ALA A 49 2.96 4.79 10.08
CA ALA A 49 3.07 4.43 11.49
C ALA A 49 3.37 5.65 12.38
N ARG A 50 4.26 6.55 11.92
CA ARG A 50 4.58 7.80 12.62
C ARG A 50 3.42 8.80 12.60
N ARG A 51 2.62 8.82 11.54
CA ARG A 51 1.52 9.77 11.35
C ARG A 51 0.22 9.33 12.02
N PHE A 52 -0.07 8.05 12.08
CA PHE A 52 -1.34 7.52 12.58
C PHE A 52 -1.73 7.95 13.99
N PRO A 53 -0.81 8.06 14.98
CA PRO A 53 -1.19 8.58 16.30
C PRO A 53 -1.78 9.99 16.28
N PHE A 54 -1.43 10.79 15.26
CA PHE A 54 -1.89 12.17 15.13
C PHE A 54 -3.24 12.28 14.40
N VAL A 55 -3.57 11.31 13.54
CA VAL A 55 -4.79 11.33 12.72
C VAL A 55 -5.83 10.28 13.11
N GLY A 56 -5.54 9.45 14.10
CA GLY A 56 -6.47 8.42 14.59
C GLY A 56 -6.47 7.15 13.74
N GLY A 57 -5.34 6.78 13.15
CA GLY A 57 -5.15 5.54 12.41
C GLY A 57 -4.50 4.44 13.23
N THR A 58 -4.48 3.24 12.67
CA THR A 58 -3.85 2.03 13.25
C THR A 58 -2.91 1.41 12.23
N PHE A 59 -1.66 1.21 12.62
CA PHE A 59 -0.69 0.41 11.88
C PHE A 59 -0.39 -0.88 12.63
N ILE A 60 -0.39 -2.00 11.90
CA ILE A 60 -0.01 -3.31 12.44
C ILE A 60 1.08 -3.90 11.56
N GLN A 61 2.23 -4.21 12.17
CA GLN A 61 3.23 -5.04 11.52
C GLN A 61 2.80 -6.49 11.62
N MET A 62 2.66 -7.13 10.48
CA MET A 62 2.30 -8.53 10.38
C MET A 62 3.56 -9.41 10.24
N GLU A 63 3.38 -10.72 10.35
CA GLU A 63 4.46 -11.70 10.24
C GLU A 63 4.85 -12.02 8.80
N ASP A 64 3.96 -11.73 7.83
CA ASP A 64 4.19 -11.92 6.39
C ASP A 64 3.19 -11.10 5.56
N GLU A 65 3.31 -11.18 4.24
CA GLU A 65 2.47 -10.47 3.28
C GLU A 65 1.08 -11.12 3.14
N LEU A 66 0.93 -12.42 3.33
CA LEU A 66 -0.36 -13.11 3.32
C LEU A 66 -1.23 -12.57 4.46
N ALA A 67 -0.68 -12.54 5.67
CA ALA A 67 -1.36 -12.00 6.85
C ALA A 67 -1.66 -10.50 6.68
N SER A 68 -0.74 -9.74 6.09
CA SER A 68 -0.93 -8.30 5.81
C SER A 68 -2.14 -8.06 4.92
N MET A 69 -2.23 -8.77 3.80
CA MET A 69 -3.35 -8.61 2.87
C MET A 69 -4.67 -9.08 3.46
N ALA A 70 -4.68 -10.21 4.20
CA ALA A 70 -5.86 -10.69 4.89
C ALA A 70 -6.38 -9.68 5.93
N ALA A 71 -5.49 -9.07 6.69
CA ALA A 71 -5.84 -8.04 7.67
C ALA A 71 -6.45 -6.80 7.00
N VAL A 72 -5.93 -6.39 5.85
CA VAL A 72 -6.47 -5.25 5.07
C VAL A 72 -7.88 -5.55 4.56
N VAL A 73 -8.11 -6.75 4.02
CA VAL A 73 -9.45 -7.18 3.60
C VAL A 73 -10.43 -7.16 4.79
N GLY A 74 -10.02 -7.72 5.94
CA GLY A 74 -10.83 -7.67 7.17
C GLY A 74 -11.10 -6.24 7.66
N GLY A 75 -10.09 -5.37 7.63
CA GLY A 75 -10.25 -3.95 7.97
C GLY A 75 -11.23 -3.22 7.05
N ALA A 76 -11.15 -3.48 5.75
CA ALA A 76 -12.07 -2.90 4.78
C ALA A 76 -13.52 -3.34 5.01
N TRP A 77 -13.73 -4.57 5.42
CA TRP A 77 -15.06 -5.10 5.78
C TRP A 77 -15.72 -4.36 6.95
N THR A 78 -14.92 -3.76 7.85
CA THR A 78 -15.45 -2.91 8.93
C THR A 78 -15.82 -1.50 8.47
N GLY A 79 -15.66 -1.19 7.18
CA GLY A 79 -15.88 0.15 6.62
C GLY A 79 -14.69 1.09 6.76
N THR A 80 -13.52 0.58 7.20
CA THR A 80 -12.31 1.38 7.33
C THR A 80 -11.54 1.37 6.00
N LYS A 81 -11.15 2.55 5.49
CA LYS A 81 -10.21 2.62 4.35
C LYS A 81 -8.89 2.00 4.76
N SER A 82 -8.55 0.90 4.11
CA SER A 82 -7.44 0.03 4.47
C SER A 82 -6.45 -0.13 3.32
N MET A 83 -5.17 -0.22 3.64
CA MET A 83 -4.09 -0.35 2.67
C MET A 83 -3.01 -1.29 3.17
N THR A 84 -2.35 -1.97 2.24
CA THR A 84 -1.06 -2.63 2.47
C THR A 84 -0.02 -2.17 1.47
N VAL A 85 1.24 -2.31 1.83
CA VAL A 85 2.38 -1.91 1.00
C VAL A 85 3.38 -3.05 0.97
N THR A 86 3.94 -3.32 -0.20
CA THR A 86 4.89 -4.41 -0.41
C THR A 86 5.84 -4.10 -1.58
N SER A 87 6.69 -5.06 -1.91
CA SER A 87 7.60 -5.04 -3.06
C SER A 87 7.83 -6.45 -3.58
N GLY A 88 8.04 -6.61 -4.87
CA GLY A 88 8.53 -7.81 -5.52
C GLY A 88 7.91 -9.13 -5.04
N PRO A 89 8.64 -9.97 -4.28
CA PRO A 89 8.14 -11.28 -3.85
C PRO A 89 6.93 -11.20 -2.93
N GLY A 90 6.82 -10.16 -2.10
CA GLY A 90 5.65 -9.94 -1.26
C GLY A 90 4.38 -9.67 -2.07
N PHE A 91 4.51 -8.98 -3.21
CA PHE A 91 3.41 -8.78 -4.14
C PHE A 91 2.88 -10.11 -4.69
N SER A 92 3.77 -11.06 -4.98
CA SER A 92 3.38 -12.42 -5.40
C SER A 92 2.60 -13.15 -4.31
N LEU A 93 3.02 -13.05 -3.05
CA LEU A 93 2.33 -13.67 -1.91
C LEU A 93 0.93 -13.10 -1.66
N MET A 94 0.70 -11.84 -1.98
CA MET A 94 -0.60 -11.18 -1.79
C MET A 94 -1.65 -11.53 -2.84
N MET A 95 -1.27 -12.19 -3.95
CA MET A 95 -2.16 -12.41 -5.10
C MET A 95 -3.41 -13.21 -4.76
N GLU A 96 -3.30 -14.22 -3.91
CA GLU A 96 -4.46 -15.04 -3.50
C GLU A 96 -5.50 -14.19 -2.74
N ASN A 97 -5.05 -13.47 -1.72
CA ASN A 97 -5.94 -12.62 -0.94
C ASN A 97 -6.48 -11.41 -1.74
N LEU A 98 -5.76 -10.95 -2.76
CA LEU A 98 -6.27 -9.96 -3.70
C LEU A 98 -7.41 -10.54 -4.55
N GLY A 99 -7.30 -11.79 -4.97
CA GLY A 99 -8.38 -12.54 -5.61
C GLY A 99 -9.58 -12.72 -4.69
N LEU A 100 -9.35 -13.03 -3.41
CA LEU A 100 -10.39 -13.12 -2.39
C LEU A 100 -11.11 -11.77 -2.23
N ALA A 101 -10.37 -10.66 -2.14
CA ALA A 101 -10.96 -9.32 -2.04
C ALA A 101 -11.90 -9.03 -3.22
N ALA A 102 -11.50 -9.43 -4.44
CA ALA A 102 -12.35 -9.30 -5.64
C ALA A 102 -13.61 -10.15 -5.55
N MET A 103 -13.52 -11.42 -5.09
CA MET A 103 -14.68 -12.30 -4.89
C MET A 103 -15.64 -11.79 -3.83
N MET A 104 -15.12 -11.13 -2.80
CA MET A 104 -15.90 -10.57 -1.70
C MET A 104 -16.38 -9.15 -1.99
N GLU A 105 -16.08 -8.59 -3.17
CA GLU A 105 -16.37 -7.21 -3.56
C GLU A 105 -15.87 -6.19 -2.49
N THR A 106 -14.70 -6.49 -1.91
CA THR A 106 -14.13 -5.71 -0.81
C THR A 106 -13.10 -4.72 -1.35
N PRO A 107 -13.34 -3.40 -1.28
CA PRO A 107 -12.40 -2.41 -1.77
C PRO A 107 -11.17 -2.35 -0.85
N CYS A 108 -10.00 -2.46 -1.44
CA CYS A 108 -8.72 -2.31 -0.74
C CYS A 108 -7.66 -1.72 -1.66
N VAL A 109 -6.63 -1.14 -1.07
CA VAL A 109 -5.48 -0.60 -1.81
C VAL A 109 -4.24 -1.42 -1.48
N LEU A 110 -3.54 -1.87 -2.52
CA LEU A 110 -2.25 -2.52 -2.43
C LEU A 110 -1.23 -1.68 -3.19
N VAL A 111 -0.20 -1.24 -2.52
CA VAL A 111 0.92 -0.49 -3.10
C VAL A 111 2.09 -1.43 -3.30
N ASN A 112 2.59 -1.54 -4.53
CA ASN A 112 3.80 -2.27 -4.85
C ASN A 112 4.91 -1.29 -5.23
N VAL A 113 5.89 -1.12 -4.37
CA VAL A 113 7.09 -0.33 -4.68
C VAL A 113 8.06 -1.24 -5.41
N GLN A 114 8.17 -1.06 -6.71
CA GLN A 114 8.87 -1.99 -7.61
C GLN A 114 10.38 -2.01 -7.36
N ARG A 115 10.98 -3.19 -7.51
CA ARG A 115 12.42 -3.41 -7.41
C ARG A 115 12.90 -4.43 -8.44
N GLY A 116 14.20 -4.58 -8.59
CA GLY A 116 14.77 -5.58 -9.49
C GLY A 116 14.37 -7.00 -9.11
N GLY A 117 13.79 -7.73 -10.05
CA GLY A 117 13.39 -9.14 -9.95
C GLY A 117 14.16 -10.00 -10.96
N PRO A 118 13.80 -11.31 -11.11
CA PRO A 118 12.73 -12.07 -10.43
C PRO A 118 13.10 -12.58 -9.03
N SER A 119 12.13 -13.20 -8.34
CA SER A 119 12.23 -13.74 -6.97
C SER A 119 12.60 -12.65 -5.94
N THR A 120 13.42 -12.95 -4.95
CA THR A 120 13.95 -11.94 -4.01
C THR A 120 14.62 -10.78 -4.75
N GLY A 121 15.28 -11.09 -5.87
CA GLY A 121 15.83 -10.10 -6.79
C GLY A 121 16.93 -9.25 -6.18
N LEU A 122 16.88 -7.96 -6.53
CA LEU A 122 17.86 -6.94 -6.14
C LEU A 122 17.14 -5.83 -5.35
N PRO A 123 17.00 -5.95 -4.02
CA PRO A 123 16.14 -5.08 -3.20
C PRO A 123 16.44 -3.59 -3.30
N THR A 124 17.69 -3.22 -3.54
CA THR A 124 18.14 -1.82 -3.64
C THR A 124 18.31 -1.33 -5.09
N MET A 125 17.98 -2.16 -6.06
CA MET A 125 18.06 -1.81 -7.47
C MET A 125 16.68 -1.53 -8.03
N THR A 126 16.54 -0.44 -8.72
CA THR A 126 15.29 -0.08 -9.41
C THR A 126 14.95 -1.07 -10.50
N GLY A 127 13.68 -1.37 -10.65
CA GLY A 127 13.14 -2.22 -11.71
C GLY A 127 11.67 -1.86 -11.94
N GLN A 128 11.16 -2.12 -13.14
CA GLN A 128 9.78 -1.84 -13.52
C GLN A 128 9.18 -3.05 -14.27
N ALA A 129 9.38 -4.24 -13.71
CA ALA A 129 8.98 -5.50 -14.34
C ALA A 129 7.66 -6.07 -13.79
N ASP A 130 7.09 -5.48 -12.75
CA ASP A 130 5.90 -6.01 -12.06
C ASP A 130 4.57 -5.58 -12.71
N MET A 131 4.62 -4.82 -13.80
CA MET A 131 3.45 -4.25 -14.45
C MET A 131 2.44 -5.29 -14.92
N MET A 132 2.91 -6.38 -15.51
CA MET A 132 2.04 -7.47 -15.97
C MET A 132 1.42 -8.21 -14.78
N GLN A 133 2.17 -8.39 -13.70
CA GLN A 133 1.64 -8.97 -12.47
C GLN A 133 0.58 -8.05 -11.83
N ALA A 134 0.83 -6.75 -11.77
CA ALA A 134 -0.13 -5.79 -11.27
C ALA A 134 -1.45 -5.85 -12.04
N ARG A 135 -1.38 -6.03 -13.34
CA ARG A 135 -2.56 -6.04 -14.21
C ARG A 135 -3.24 -7.42 -14.32
N TRP A 136 -2.46 -8.50 -14.36
CA TRP A 136 -2.94 -9.84 -14.73
C TRP A 136 -2.49 -10.98 -13.81
N GLY A 137 -1.78 -10.70 -12.74
CA GLY A 137 -0.96 -11.64 -11.99
C GLY A 137 -1.66 -12.67 -11.11
N ALA A 138 -2.99 -12.79 -11.11
CA ALA A 138 -3.70 -13.83 -10.37
C ALA A 138 -4.61 -14.63 -11.30
N HIS A 139 -5.06 -15.81 -10.84
CA HIS A 139 -6.06 -16.62 -11.56
C HIS A 139 -7.46 -15.98 -11.45
N GLY A 140 -8.39 -16.48 -12.26
CA GLY A 140 -9.78 -16.01 -12.27
C GLY A 140 -10.03 -14.86 -13.24
N ALA A 141 -11.31 -14.63 -13.51
CA ALA A 141 -11.77 -13.66 -14.51
C ALA A 141 -12.25 -12.37 -13.82
N TYR A 142 -11.33 -11.57 -13.35
CA TYR A 142 -11.63 -10.25 -12.78
C TYR A 142 -10.66 -9.19 -13.26
N ARG A 143 -11.07 -7.94 -13.17
CA ARG A 143 -10.24 -6.80 -13.56
C ARG A 143 -9.79 -6.02 -12.33
N ARG A 144 -8.55 -5.58 -12.37
CA ARG A 144 -7.95 -4.71 -11.36
C ARG A 144 -7.69 -3.33 -11.95
N SER A 145 -7.88 -2.30 -11.15
CA SER A 145 -7.31 -0.99 -11.44
C SER A 145 -5.84 -1.02 -11.03
N ALA A 146 -4.95 -0.71 -11.97
CA ALA A 146 -3.52 -0.58 -11.70
C ALA A 146 -3.10 0.80 -12.19
N ILE A 147 -2.55 1.60 -11.27
CA ILE A 147 -2.12 2.97 -11.51
C ILE A 147 -0.63 3.04 -11.23
N VAL A 148 0.11 3.76 -12.06
CA VAL A 148 1.57 3.86 -11.96
C VAL A 148 1.95 5.33 -11.89
N PRO A 149 2.26 5.85 -10.69
CA PRO A 149 2.74 7.22 -10.55
C PRO A 149 4.15 7.37 -11.13
N GLN A 150 4.41 8.50 -11.78
CA GLN A 150 5.70 8.84 -12.37
C GLN A 150 6.45 9.89 -11.55
N THR A 151 5.75 10.56 -10.64
CA THR A 151 6.30 11.62 -9.80
C THR A 151 5.84 11.47 -8.35
N PRO A 152 6.56 12.04 -7.38
CA PRO A 152 6.07 12.09 -6.00
C PRO A 152 4.70 12.78 -5.86
N GLN A 153 4.39 13.78 -6.70
CA GLN A 153 3.08 14.41 -6.70
C GLN A 153 1.98 13.43 -7.10
N GLU A 154 2.18 12.68 -8.18
CA GLU A 154 1.23 11.64 -8.58
C GLU A 154 1.11 10.52 -7.54
N ALA A 155 2.21 10.17 -6.87
CA ALA A 155 2.18 9.19 -5.78
C ALA A 155 1.34 9.68 -4.57
N ALA A 156 1.26 11.00 -4.35
CA ALA A 156 0.36 11.60 -3.37
C ALA A 156 -1.09 11.68 -3.86
N ASP A 157 -1.30 12.00 -5.13
CA ASP A 157 -2.64 12.28 -5.68
C ASP A 157 -3.44 11.00 -5.95
N PHE A 158 -2.81 9.93 -6.44
CA PHE A 158 -3.51 8.70 -6.84
C PHE A 158 -4.18 7.92 -5.69
N PRO A 159 -3.70 7.94 -4.44
CA PRO A 159 -4.44 7.37 -3.32
C PRO A 159 -5.72 8.11 -2.94
N ILE A 160 -5.85 9.38 -3.31
CA ILE A 160 -7.00 10.24 -3.01
C ILE A 160 -8.17 9.94 -3.95
#